data_b4751e019bac283152fde4b6e58d1211
#
_entry.id   b4751e019bac283152fde4b6e58d1211
#
_cell.length_a   1.000
_cell.length_b   1.000
_cell.length_c   1.000
_cell.angle_alpha   90.00
_cell.angle_beta   90.00
_cell.angle_gamma   90.00
#
_symmetry.space_group_name_H-M   'P 1'
#
loop_
_entity.id
_entity.type
_entity.pdbx_description
1 polymer ?
#
loop_
_entity_poly.entity_id
_entity_poly.type
_entity_poly.pdbx_seq_one_letter_code
_entity_poly.pdbx_strand_id
1 'polypeptide(L)'
;MTIFNFTLKGGSSMLVSGPTMAGKSTFVHKLLTSKIFDWQPTNIYWYYGGDTIEGLDGRGYILRQGLPDNFLDVPPNSIVVLDDLMNEGKDHAGLTDLFTKLVHHKNLFVINITQNFFQNSKETRTRRLNTQYVVMFKNPSDVTQIHIIGRQMYPGNPTFLTSVNKNATKKPHSYLFLDLRQETPEDYRVRSHILPHEFPMRIYKQVLDYIHYGKRQAIRKFH
;
A
#
# COMPACT_ATOMS: atom_id res chain seq x y z
N MET A 1 10.30 18.47 -19.56
CA MET A 1 10.51 17.36 -18.59
C MET A 1 9.47 17.52 -17.49
N THR A 2 8.40 16.72 -17.51
CA THR A 2 7.32 16.83 -16.52
C THR A 2 7.85 16.28 -15.20
N ILE A 3 8.04 17.13 -14.20
CA ILE A 3 8.39 16.68 -12.84
C ILE A 3 7.13 16.04 -12.28
N PHE A 4 7.12 14.71 -12.18
CA PHE A 4 6.06 13.98 -11.53
C PHE A 4 6.18 14.19 -10.00
N ASN A 5 5.35 15.09 -9.49
CA ASN A 5 5.29 15.34 -8.04
C ASN A 5 4.34 14.33 -7.41
N PHE A 6 4.89 13.27 -6.81
CA PHE A 6 4.10 12.23 -6.16
C PHE A 6 3.67 12.67 -4.77
N THR A 7 2.37 12.63 -4.53
CA THR A 7 1.77 12.88 -3.20
C THR A 7 0.71 11.83 -2.89
N LEU A 8 0.54 11.53 -1.61
CA LEU A 8 -0.55 10.69 -1.11
C LEU A 8 -1.79 11.55 -0.87
N LYS A 9 -2.94 11.04 -1.28
CA LYS A 9 -4.22 11.74 -1.25
C LYS A 9 -5.01 11.43 0.01
N GLY A 10 -5.64 12.43 0.61
CA GLY A 10 -6.66 12.23 1.63
C GLY A 10 -7.84 11.39 1.10
N GLY A 11 -8.66 10.88 2.00
CA GLY A 11 -9.78 10.01 1.62
C GLY A 11 -9.34 8.67 1.02
N SER A 12 -8.14 8.20 1.36
CA SER A 12 -7.55 6.97 0.79
C SER A 12 -7.08 6.01 1.89
N SER A 13 -6.82 4.77 1.50
CA SER A 13 -6.21 3.79 2.39
C SER A 13 -4.97 3.14 1.78
N MET A 14 -4.06 2.74 2.66
CA MET A 14 -2.80 2.07 2.34
C MET A 14 -2.69 0.76 3.11
N LEU A 15 -2.31 -0.30 2.41
CA LEU A 15 -1.94 -1.58 3.00
C LEU A 15 -0.42 -1.75 2.96
N VAL A 16 0.19 -1.98 4.13
CA VAL A 16 1.62 -2.23 4.28
C VAL A 16 1.82 -3.68 4.71
N SER A 17 2.35 -4.51 3.81
CA SER A 17 2.47 -5.96 4.02
C SER A 17 3.91 -6.44 4.00
N GLY A 18 4.22 -7.41 4.86
CA GLY A 18 5.52 -8.07 4.92
C GLY A 18 5.74 -8.82 6.24
N PRO A 19 6.74 -9.71 6.33
CA PRO A 19 7.00 -10.49 7.53
C PRO A 19 7.39 -9.61 8.72
N THR A 20 7.40 -10.20 9.90
CA THR A 20 7.96 -9.56 11.10
C THR A 20 9.38 -9.09 10.84
N MET A 21 9.78 -7.95 11.41
CA MET A 21 11.10 -7.32 11.22
C MET A 21 11.42 -6.85 9.79
N ALA A 22 10.46 -6.87 8.86
CA ALA A 22 10.68 -6.34 7.50
C ALA A 22 10.86 -4.82 7.44
N GLY A 23 10.53 -4.09 8.52
CA GLY A 23 10.65 -2.63 8.58
C GLY A 23 9.34 -1.88 8.30
N LYS A 24 8.19 -2.55 8.41
CA LYS A 24 6.84 -1.97 8.12
C LYS A 24 6.55 -0.73 8.97
N SER A 25 6.58 -0.85 10.29
CA SER A 25 6.25 0.26 11.21
C SER A 25 7.28 1.39 11.09
N THR A 26 8.57 1.07 10.87
CA THR A 26 9.62 2.06 10.56
C THR A 26 9.33 2.82 9.26
N PHE A 27 8.88 2.13 8.22
CA PHE A 27 8.47 2.76 6.96
C PHE A 27 7.30 3.71 7.20
N VAL A 28 6.25 3.26 7.90
CA VAL A 28 5.07 4.08 8.19
C VAL A 28 5.48 5.32 8.99
N HIS A 29 6.34 5.18 10.01
CA HIS A 29 6.86 6.32 10.75
C HIS A 29 7.57 7.33 9.83
N LYS A 30 8.49 6.88 8.96
CA LYS A 30 9.16 7.74 7.97
C LYS A 30 8.18 8.40 7.00
N LEU A 31 7.13 7.68 6.60
CA LEU A 31 6.07 8.21 5.75
C LEU A 31 5.33 9.36 6.44
N LEU A 32 4.92 9.17 7.69
CA LEU A 32 4.17 10.15 8.47
C LEU A 32 4.98 11.42 8.79
N THR A 33 6.30 11.30 8.92
CA THR A 33 7.20 12.43 9.16
C THR A 33 7.67 13.12 7.88
N SER A 34 7.37 12.55 6.71
CA SER A 34 7.71 13.11 5.40
C SER A 34 6.61 14.05 4.89
N LYS A 35 6.99 15.04 4.06
CA LYS A 35 6.03 15.93 3.39
C LYS A 35 5.47 15.32 2.11
N ILE A 36 4.94 14.09 2.21
CA ILE A 36 4.46 13.33 1.04
C ILE A 36 2.93 13.45 0.85
N PHE A 37 2.21 13.95 1.85
CA PHE A 37 0.77 14.16 1.77
C PHE A 37 0.47 15.50 1.09
N ASP A 38 -0.58 15.57 0.28
CA ASP A 38 -1.05 16.81 -0.35
C ASP A 38 -1.93 17.66 0.57
N TRP A 39 -2.07 17.27 1.82
CA TRP A 39 -2.84 17.91 2.88
C TRP A 39 -2.11 17.78 4.23
N GLN A 40 -2.57 18.55 5.23
CA GLN A 40 -2.02 18.48 6.59
C GLN A 40 -2.95 17.64 7.47
N PRO A 41 -2.48 16.54 8.08
CA PRO A 41 -3.29 15.76 9.00
C PRO A 41 -3.55 16.53 10.29
N THR A 42 -4.81 16.50 10.77
CA THR A 42 -5.21 17.12 12.04
C THR A 42 -4.64 16.34 13.22
N ASN A 43 -4.78 15.02 13.17
CA ASN A 43 -4.28 14.09 14.19
C ASN A 43 -3.76 12.81 13.54
N ILE A 44 -2.88 12.11 14.24
CA ILE A 44 -2.41 10.78 13.86
C ILE A 44 -2.73 9.82 15.00
N TYR A 45 -3.68 8.94 14.78
CA TYR A 45 -4.07 7.86 15.69
C TYR A 45 -3.30 6.60 15.31
N TRP A 46 -2.62 5.99 16.27
CA TRP A 46 -1.93 4.73 16.07
C TRP A 46 -2.50 3.68 17.01
N TYR A 47 -3.27 2.76 16.45
CA TYR A 47 -3.84 1.61 17.13
C TYR A 47 -2.89 0.43 16.96
N TYR A 48 -2.56 -0.27 18.06
CA TYR A 48 -1.62 -1.39 18.06
C TYR A 48 -2.14 -2.55 18.89
N GLY A 49 -1.82 -3.81 18.42
CA GLY A 49 -2.12 -5.03 19.15
C GLY A 49 -0.88 -5.52 19.89
N GLY A 50 -0.84 -5.82 21.11
CA GLY A 50 0.32 -6.28 21.84
C GLY A 50 1.01 -5.20 22.66
N ASP A 51 2.30 -5.39 22.96
CA ASP A 51 3.08 -4.48 23.79
C ASP A 51 3.41 -3.16 23.08
N THR A 52 3.68 -2.14 23.85
CA THR A 52 3.98 -0.78 23.37
C THR A 52 5.08 -0.81 22.32
N ILE A 53 4.87 -0.11 21.21
CA ILE A 53 5.89 0.03 20.18
C ILE A 53 6.95 1.01 20.69
N GLU A 54 8.09 0.49 21.10
CA GLU A 54 9.22 1.31 21.54
C GLU A 54 9.55 2.40 20.50
N GLY A 55 9.76 3.61 20.98
CA GLY A 55 10.20 4.73 20.16
C GLY A 55 9.09 5.48 19.39
N LEU A 56 7.80 5.19 19.60
CA LEU A 56 6.70 6.03 19.10
C LEU A 56 6.24 7.08 20.12
N ASP A 57 6.59 6.91 21.40
CA ASP A 57 6.26 7.86 22.45
C ASP A 57 6.91 9.23 22.19
N GLY A 58 6.18 10.31 22.46
CA GLY A 58 6.66 11.68 22.29
C GLY A 58 6.71 12.18 20.86
N ARG A 59 6.23 11.41 19.86
CA ARG A 59 6.24 11.79 18.43
C ARG A 59 4.98 12.51 17.97
N GLY A 60 4.09 12.87 18.90
CA GLY A 60 2.82 13.55 18.57
C GLY A 60 1.74 12.61 18.05
N TYR A 61 1.91 11.28 18.19
CA TYR A 61 0.88 10.31 17.87
C TYR A 61 -0.04 10.07 19.05
N ILE A 62 -1.33 9.87 18.76
CA ILE A 62 -2.33 9.43 19.74
C ILE A 62 -2.32 7.92 19.76
N LEU A 63 -1.57 7.32 20.70
CA LEU A 63 -1.41 5.88 20.83
C LEU A 63 -2.63 5.26 21.53
N ARG A 64 -3.13 4.14 20.99
CA ARG A 64 -4.26 3.38 21.51
C ARG A 64 -3.99 1.89 21.39
N GLN A 65 -4.11 1.14 22.47
CA GLN A 65 -4.02 -0.32 22.46
C GLN A 65 -5.36 -0.93 22.06
N GLY A 66 -5.34 -1.94 21.18
CA GLY A 66 -6.53 -2.61 20.68
C GLY A 66 -7.35 -1.78 19.69
N LEU A 67 -8.50 -2.31 19.28
CA LEU A 67 -9.43 -1.64 18.38
C LEU A 67 -10.57 -0.99 19.19
N PRO A 68 -11.02 0.23 18.83
CA PRO A 68 -12.23 0.80 19.40
C PRO A 68 -13.46 0.13 18.76
N ASP A 69 -14.61 0.14 19.44
CA ASP A 69 -15.87 -0.37 18.89
C ASP A 69 -16.24 0.27 17.55
N ASN A 70 -15.90 1.55 17.38
CA ASN A 70 -16.07 2.31 16.15
C ASN A 70 -15.03 3.46 16.06
N PHE A 71 -14.98 4.12 14.89
CA PHE A 71 -14.06 5.23 14.61
C PHE A 71 -14.79 6.56 14.44
N LEU A 72 -16.01 6.69 14.99
CA LEU A 72 -16.83 7.90 14.84
C LEU A 72 -16.23 9.14 15.50
N ASP A 73 -15.46 8.95 16.57
CA ASP A 73 -14.81 10.04 17.30
C ASP A 73 -13.50 10.52 16.66
N VAL A 74 -13.02 9.82 15.62
CA VAL A 74 -11.84 10.28 14.88
C VAL A 74 -12.20 11.53 14.08
N PRO A 75 -11.53 12.68 14.32
CA PRO A 75 -11.81 13.92 13.62
C PRO A 75 -11.52 13.80 12.10
N PRO A 76 -12.21 14.61 11.28
CA PRO A 76 -11.89 14.71 9.84
C PRO A 76 -10.43 15.11 9.61
N ASN A 77 -9.91 14.76 8.44
CA ASN A 77 -8.53 15.02 8.03
C ASN A 77 -7.48 14.41 8.98
N SER A 78 -7.77 13.25 9.59
CA SER A 78 -6.83 12.52 10.44
C SER A 78 -6.22 11.34 9.72
N ILE A 79 -5.08 10.87 10.23
CA ILE A 79 -4.48 9.61 9.83
C ILE A 79 -4.78 8.56 10.89
N VAL A 80 -5.18 7.37 10.46
CA VAL A 80 -5.44 6.20 11.32
C VAL A 80 -4.46 5.10 10.92
N VAL A 81 -3.58 4.71 11.83
CA VAL A 81 -2.68 3.56 11.65
C VAL A 81 -3.22 2.39 12.46
N LEU A 82 -3.35 1.24 11.82
CA LEU A 82 -3.75 -0.04 12.41
C LEU A 82 -2.53 -0.98 12.32
N ASP A 83 -1.86 -1.23 13.44
CA ASP A 83 -0.62 -2.01 13.48
C ASP A 83 -0.85 -3.39 14.08
N ASP A 84 -0.80 -4.40 13.21
CA ASP A 84 -0.95 -5.84 13.51
C ASP A 84 -2.25 -6.23 14.27
N LEU A 85 -3.33 -5.46 14.08
CA LEU A 85 -4.65 -5.67 14.70
C LEU A 85 -5.58 -6.59 13.92
N MET A 86 -5.06 -7.28 12.90
CA MET A 86 -5.90 -8.06 11.98
C MET A 86 -6.53 -9.29 12.61
N ASN A 87 -5.91 -9.87 13.65
CA ASN A 87 -6.49 -11.01 14.36
C ASN A 87 -7.65 -10.59 15.28
N GLU A 88 -7.60 -9.37 15.80
CA GLU A 88 -8.66 -8.77 16.61
C GLU A 88 -9.83 -8.25 15.76
N GLY A 89 -9.57 -7.97 14.49
CA GLY A 89 -10.52 -7.33 13.57
C GLY A 89 -11.32 -8.31 12.69
N LYS A 90 -11.34 -9.61 12.99
CA LYS A 90 -12.28 -10.52 12.34
C LYS A 90 -13.69 -10.14 12.78
N ASP A 91 -14.58 -9.94 11.80
CA ASP A 91 -15.99 -9.58 12.02
C ASP A 91 -16.22 -8.24 12.74
N HIS A 92 -15.23 -7.33 12.73
CA HIS A 92 -15.34 -6.02 13.37
C HIS A 92 -16.04 -5.01 12.45
N ALA A 93 -17.31 -4.73 12.73
CA ALA A 93 -18.15 -3.82 11.93
C ALA A 93 -17.54 -2.41 11.82
N GLY A 94 -16.97 -1.87 12.90
CA GLY A 94 -16.31 -0.56 12.89
C GLY A 94 -15.14 -0.45 11.90
N LEU A 95 -14.36 -1.53 11.70
CA LEU A 95 -13.31 -1.55 10.68
C LEU A 95 -13.91 -1.55 9.26
N THR A 96 -14.97 -2.29 9.02
CA THR A 96 -15.64 -2.27 7.71
C THR A 96 -16.14 -0.88 7.39
N ASP A 97 -16.81 -0.21 8.34
CA ASP A 97 -17.29 1.17 8.17
C ASP A 97 -16.12 2.17 8.00
N LEU A 98 -15.02 1.98 8.70
CA LEU A 98 -13.82 2.80 8.52
C LEU A 98 -13.36 2.81 7.06
N PHE A 99 -13.17 1.62 6.45
CA PHE A 99 -12.64 1.48 5.09
C PHE A 99 -13.66 1.78 3.98
N THR A 100 -14.95 1.62 4.23
CA THR A 100 -15.98 1.80 3.19
C THR A 100 -16.66 3.17 3.22
N LYS A 101 -16.76 3.79 4.40
CA LYS A 101 -17.50 5.03 4.60
C LYS A 101 -16.63 6.17 5.15
N LEU A 102 -16.02 5.97 6.35
CA LEU A 102 -15.38 7.05 7.08
C LEU A 102 -14.13 7.59 6.37
N VAL A 103 -13.37 6.73 5.68
CA VAL A 103 -12.22 7.15 4.86
C VAL A 103 -12.63 8.28 3.92
N HIS A 104 -13.75 8.15 3.22
CA HIS A 104 -14.20 9.15 2.25
C HIS A 104 -14.93 10.32 2.92
N HIS A 105 -15.89 10.04 3.79
CA HIS A 105 -16.72 11.09 4.41
C HIS A 105 -15.97 12.04 5.33
N LYS A 106 -14.94 11.54 6.00
CA LYS A 106 -14.11 12.34 6.92
C LYS A 106 -12.75 12.70 6.34
N ASN A 107 -12.49 12.39 5.07
CA ASN A 107 -11.19 12.58 4.44
C ASN A 107 -10.03 11.98 5.25
N LEU A 108 -10.22 10.75 5.77
CA LEU A 108 -9.18 10.06 6.54
C LEU A 108 -8.14 9.44 5.60
N PHE A 109 -6.92 9.25 6.12
CA PHE A 109 -5.95 8.36 5.50
C PHE A 109 -5.70 7.17 6.41
N VAL A 110 -6.08 5.97 5.97
CA VAL A 110 -5.98 4.77 6.80
C VAL A 110 -4.80 3.92 6.35
N ILE A 111 -3.88 3.63 7.28
CA ILE A 111 -2.74 2.75 7.04
C ILE A 111 -2.95 1.46 7.81
N ASN A 112 -3.03 0.34 7.11
CA ASN A 112 -3.15 -0.98 7.70
C ASN A 112 -1.83 -1.74 7.55
N ILE A 113 -1.17 -2.02 8.67
CA ILE A 113 0.07 -2.80 8.73
C ILE A 113 -0.30 -4.26 9.00
N THR A 114 0.17 -5.19 8.17
CA THR A 114 -0.13 -6.61 8.30
C THR A 114 1.08 -7.47 7.94
N GLN A 115 1.11 -8.69 8.45
CA GLN A 115 2.13 -9.67 8.08
C GLN A 115 1.78 -10.37 6.76
N ASN A 116 0.47 -10.50 6.45
CA ASN A 116 0.00 -11.23 5.28
C ASN A 116 -0.99 -10.39 4.47
N PHE A 117 -0.73 -10.23 3.16
CA PHE A 117 -1.61 -9.51 2.24
C PHE A 117 -2.95 -10.23 2.00
N PHE A 118 -2.92 -11.56 1.91
CA PHE A 118 -4.10 -12.39 1.70
C PHE A 118 -4.50 -13.10 3.00
N GLN A 119 -5.38 -12.49 3.76
CA GLN A 119 -6.04 -13.16 4.88
C GLN A 119 -7.42 -13.67 4.43
N ASN A 120 -7.80 -14.85 4.92
CA ASN A 120 -8.98 -15.59 4.47
C ASN A 120 -10.26 -15.19 5.22
N SER A 121 -10.57 -13.90 5.35
CA SER A 121 -11.86 -13.46 5.84
C SER A 121 -12.57 -12.57 4.81
N LYS A 122 -13.90 -12.53 4.85
CA LYS A 122 -14.74 -11.72 3.98
C LYS A 122 -14.44 -10.22 4.20
N GLU A 123 -14.26 -9.82 5.44
CA GLU A 123 -13.97 -8.44 5.86
C GLU A 123 -12.59 -7.99 5.37
N THR A 124 -11.59 -8.85 5.44
CA THR A 124 -10.24 -8.57 4.93
C THR A 124 -10.26 -8.40 3.41
N ARG A 125 -11.06 -9.20 2.70
CA ARG A 125 -11.26 -9.03 1.26
C ARG A 125 -11.90 -7.67 0.96
N THR A 126 -12.93 -7.26 1.70
CA THR A 126 -13.59 -5.95 1.52
C THR A 126 -12.60 -4.80 1.74
N ARG A 127 -11.81 -4.85 2.81
CA ARG A 127 -10.78 -3.84 3.10
C ARG A 127 -9.74 -3.75 1.98
N ARG A 128 -9.24 -4.87 1.49
CA ARG A 128 -8.29 -4.93 0.39
C ARG A 128 -8.84 -4.36 -0.90
N LEU A 129 -10.10 -4.63 -1.23
CA LEU A 129 -10.75 -4.09 -2.43
C LEU A 129 -10.98 -2.56 -2.36
N ASN A 130 -11.01 -2.00 -1.14
CA ASN A 130 -11.09 -0.56 -0.90
C ASN A 130 -9.72 0.09 -0.63
N THR A 131 -8.61 -0.61 -0.90
CA THR A 131 -7.26 -0.09 -0.70
C THR A 131 -6.75 0.56 -1.98
N GLN A 132 -6.30 1.82 -1.89
CA GLN A 132 -5.77 2.60 -3.00
C GLN A 132 -4.26 2.48 -3.14
N TYR A 133 -3.54 2.23 -2.05
CA TYR A 133 -2.09 2.11 -2.05
C TYR A 133 -1.63 0.81 -1.40
N VAL A 134 -0.66 0.15 -1.99
CA VAL A 134 -0.09 -1.08 -1.43
C VAL A 134 1.43 -0.95 -1.34
N VAL A 135 1.96 -1.27 -0.17
CA VAL A 135 3.41 -1.39 0.08
C VAL A 135 3.73 -2.83 0.41
N MET A 136 4.61 -3.44 -0.34
CA MET A 136 5.02 -4.82 -0.15
C MET A 136 6.50 -4.93 0.13
N PHE A 137 6.84 -5.41 1.32
CA PHE A 137 8.20 -5.78 1.67
C PHE A 137 8.53 -7.19 1.17
N LYS A 138 9.83 -7.49 1.09
CA LYS A 138 10.29 -8.84 0.73
C LYS A 138 9.75 -9.87 1.71
N ASN A 139 9.06 -10.88 1.19
CA ASN A 139 8.61 -12.04 1.96
C ASN A 139 9.20 -13.32 1.34
N PRO A 140 10.34 -13.81 1.86
CA PRO A 140 10.97 -15.02 1.32
C PRO A 140 10.15 -16.30 1.56
N SER A 141 9.31 -16.32 2.58
CA SER A 141 8.49 -17.49 2.93
C SER A 141 7.22 -17.61 2.11
N ASP A 142 6.76 -16.52 1.48
CA ASP A 142 5.55 -16.53 0.65
C ASP A 142 5.68 -15.58 -0.54
N VAL A 143 6.19 -16.12 -1.63
CA VAL A 143 6.32 -15.41 -2.91
C VAL A 143 5.04 -15.47 -3.74
N THR A 144 4.02 -16.24 -3.30
CA THR A 144 2.78 -16.41 -4.05
C THR A 144 1.92 -15.15 -4.03
N GLN A 145 2.00 -14.35 -2.97
CA GLN A 145 1.22 -13.12 -2.81
C GLN A 145 1.44 -12.16 -3.99
N ILE A 146 2.68 -11.85 -4.30
CA ILE A 146 3.00 -10.93 -5.40
C ILE A 146 2.63 -11.52 -6.77
N HIS A 147 2.72 -12.83 -6.92
CA HIS A 147 2.31 -13.51 -8.16
C HIS A 147 0.79 -13.42 -8.37
N ILE A 148 -0.02 -13.58 -7.32
CA ILE A 148 -1.48 -13.43 -7.41
C ILE A 148 -1.85 -11.99 -7.77
N ILE A 149 -1.22 -10.98 -7.15
CA ILE A 149 -1.44 -9.57 -7.47
C ILE A 149 -1.04 -9.31 -8.94
N GLY A 150 0.09 -9.85 -9.39
CA GLY A 150 0.55 -9.75 -10.76
C GLY A 150 -0.46 -10.27 -11.78
N ARG A 151 -1.08 -11.43 -11.51
CA ARG A 151 -2.15 -11.97 -12.37
C ARG A 151 -3.41 -11.09 -12.39
N GLN A 152 -3.73 -10.44 -11.28
CA GLN A 152 -4.90 -9.55 -11.19
C GLN A 152 -4.67 -8.21 -11.89
N MET A 153 -3.50 -7.60 -11.71
CA MET A 153 -3.17 -6.30 -12.28
C MET A 153 -2.73 -6.39 -13.75
N TYR A 154 -1.99 -7.43 -14.10
CA TYR A 154 -1.35 -7.60 -15.41
C TYR A 154 -1.62 -9.01 -15.97
N PRO A 155 -2.87 -9.35 -16.33
CA PRO A 155 -3.22 -10.71 -16.79
C PRO A 155 -2.46 -11.12 -18.07
N GLY A 156 -2.09 -10.17 -18.92
CA GLY A 156 -1.28 -10.42 -20.13
C GLY A 156 0.22 -10.62 -19.86
N ASN A 157 0.72 -10.24 -18.68
CA ASN A 157 2.11 -10.40 -18.27
C ASN A 157 2.22 -10.59 -16.75
N PRO A 158 1.77 -11.72 -16.21
CA PRO A 158 1.67 -11.93 -14.75
C PRO A 158 3.04 -11.97 -14.05
N THR A 159 4.12 -12.24 -14.78
CA THR A 159 5.49 -12.31 -14.25
C THR A 159 6.14 -10.93 -14.08
N PHE A 160 5.59 -9.91 -14.72
CA PHE A 160 6.11 -8.54 -14.61
C PHE A 160 6.25 -8.08 -13.16
N LEU A 161 5.16 -8.17 -12.40
CA LEU A 161 5.15 -7.68 -11.02
C LEU A 161 6.08 -8.51 -10.11
N THR A 162 6.21 -9.81 -10.36
CA THR A 162 7.15 -10.68 -9.63
C THR A 162 8.60 -10.27 -9.87
N SER A 163 8.95 -9.98 -11.12
CA SER A 163 10.30 -9.53 -11.51
C SER A 163 10.62 -8.15 -10.92
N VAL A 164 9.65 -7.24 -10.98
CA VAL A 164 9.79 -5.90 -10.39
C VAL A 164 9.94 -5.99 -8.88
N ASN A 165 9.15 -6.81 -8.20
CA ASN A 165 9.24 -6.99 -6.74
C ASN A 165 10.62 -7.50 -6.33
N LYS A 166 11.17 -8.49 -7.04
CA LYS A 166 12.53 -8.98 -6.81
C LYS A 166 13.59 -7.87 -6.94
N ASN A 167 13.43 -6.97 -7.89
CA ASN A 167 14.32 -5.81 -8.05
C ASN A 167 14.12 -4.77 -6.95
N ALA A 168 12.87 -4.35 -6.71
CA ALA A 168 12.52 -3.31 -5.75
C ALA A 168 12.90 -3.70 -4.31
N THR A 169 12.81 -5.00 -3.96
CA THR A 169 13.09 -5.54 -2.62
C THR A 169 14.45 -6.23 -2.52
N LYS A 170 15.40 -5.89 -3.40
CA LYS A 170 16.75 -6.49 -3.41
C LYS A 170 17.53 -6.17 -2.14
N LYS A 171 17.44 -4.94 -1.64
CA LYS A 171 18.08 -4.49 -0.41
C LYS A 171 17.23 -4.84 0.81
N PRO A 172 17.81 -5.10 1.99
CA PRO A 172 17.04 -5.22 3.23
C PRO A 172 16.16 -3.99 3.45
N HIS A 173 14.96 -4.21 3.99
CA HIS A 173 13.96 -3.17 4.30
C HIS A 173 13.50 -2.30 3.11
N SER A 174 13.85 -2.66 1.88
CA SER A 174 13.30 -2.03 0.69
C SER A 174 11.96 -2.66 0.31
N TYR A 175 11.16 -1.93 -0.46
CA TYR A 175 9.76 -2.26 -0.71
C TYR A 175 9.36 -1.97 -2.15
N LEU A 176 8.28 -2.61 -2.58
CA LEU A 176 7.52 -2.29 -3.76
C LEU A 176 6.30 -1.46 -3.36
N PHE A 177 6.00 -0.40 -4.11
CA PHE A 177 4.83 0.44 -3.95
C PHE A 177 3.91 0.31 -5.17
N LEU A 178 2.62 0.09 -4.92
CA LEU A 178 1.58 0.02 -5.95
C LEU A 178 0.54 1.12 -5.71
N ASP A 179 0.22 1.88 -6.75
CA ASP A 179 -0.83 2.89 -6.76
C ASP A 179 -2.02 2.35 -7.56
N LEU A 180 -3.09 2.00 -6.85
CA LEU A 180 -4.28 1.35 -7.42
C LEU A 180 -5.42 2.32 -7.70
N ARG A 181 -5.21 3.62 -7.53
CA ARG A 181 -6.22 4.66 -7.82
C ARG A 181 -6.57 4.68 -9.30
N GLN A 182 -7.81 5.00 -9.60
CA GLN A 182 -8.29 5.04 -10.99
C GLN A 182 -7.62 6.14 -11.81
N GLU A 183 -7.39 7.29 -11.20
CA GLU A 183 -6.76 8.45 -11.84
C GLU A 183 -5.26 8.31 -12.10
N THR A 184 -4.61 7.29 -11.52
CA THR A 184 -3.17 7.07 -11.73
C THR A 184 -2.94 6.44 -13.11
N PRO A 185 -2.14 7.07 -14.00
CA PRO A 185 -1.80 6.48 -15.28
C PRO A 185 -1.05 5.14 -15.11
N GLU A 186 -1.29 4.18 -16.01
CA GLU A 186 -0.75 2.82 -15.92
C GLU A 186 0.78 2.79 -15.77
N ASP A 187 1.49 3.66 -16.48
CA ASP A 187 2.95 3.79 -16.43
C ASP A 187 3.51 4.20 -15.06
N TYR A 188 2.65 4.73 -14.18
CA TYR A 188 3.06 5.25 -12.87
C TYR A 188 2.52 4.43 -11.70
N ARG A 189 1.88 3.28 -11.95
CA ARG A 189 1.28 2.46 -10.88
C ARG A 189 2.31 1.74 -10.02
N VAL A 190 3.45 1.35 -10.59
CA VAL A 190 4.43 0.48 -9.93
C VAL A 190 5.71 1.27 -9.67
N ARG A 191 6.06 1.43 -8.40
CA ARG A 191 7.18 2.29 -7.95
C ARG A 191 7.97 1.66 -6.81
N SER A 192 9.12 2.24 -6.54
CA SER A 192 9.87 2.09 -5.30
C SER A 192 10.57 3.41 -4.94
N HIS A 193 11.13 3.52 -3.74
CA HIS A 193 11.80 4.74 -3.28
C HIS A 193 10.88 5.96 -3.33
N ILE A 194 9.68 5.84 -2.74
CA ILE A 194 8.69 6.93 -2.75
C ILE A 194 8.96 8.01 -1.70
N LEU A 195 9.74 7.69 -0.66
CA LEU A 195 10.02 8.64 0.40
C LEU A 195 11.06 9.69 -0.06
N PRO A 196 10.93 10.97 0.34
CA PRO A 196 11.82 12.04 -0.13
C PRO A 196 13.31 11.80 0.07
N HIS A 197 13.69 11.11 1.14
CA HIS A 197 15.10 10.79 1.43
C HIS A 197 15.65 9.60 0.61
N GLU A 198 14.80 8.90 -0.14
CA GLU A 198 15.17 7.74 -0.98
C GLU A 198 15.36 8.13 -2.45
N PHE A 199 15.18 9.39 -2.81
CA PHE A 199 15.27 9.84 -4.21
C PHE A 199 16.59 9.44 -4.91
N PRO A 200 16.50 9.13 -6.22
CA PRO A 200 15.34 9.27 -7.10
C PRO A 200 14.33 8.12 -6.97
N MET A 201 13.04 8.48 -6.98
CA MET A 201 11.94 7.51 -7.06
C MET A 201 12.10 6.67 -8.34
N ARG A 202 11.89 5.36 -8.23
CA ARG A 202 11.94 4.45 -9.37
C ARG A 202 10.55 4.10 -9.84
N ILE A 203 10.33 4.18 -11.14
CA ILE A 203 9.08 3.82 -11.82
C ILE A 203 9.36 2.60 -12.69
N TYR A 204 8.51 1.58 -12.57
CA TYR A 204 8.62 0.34 -13.34
C TYR A 204 7.48 0.29 -14.36
N LYS A 205 7.83 0.19 -15.64
CA LYS A 205 6.87 0.14 -16.75
C LYS A 205 6.93 -1.22 -17.44
N GLN A 206 5.78 -1.67 -17.94
CA GLN A 206 5.78 -2.75 -18.90
C GLN A 206 6.36 -2.22 -20.23
N VAL A 207 7.38 -2.87 -20.75
CA VAL A 207 7.78 -2.68 -22.15
C VAL A 207 6.79 -3.52 -22.97
N LEU A 208 5.79 -2.85 -23.51
CA LEU A 208 4.92 -3.49 -24.52
C LEU A 208 5.76 -3.62 -25.79
N ASP A 209 6.13 -4.85 -26.14
CA ASP A 209 6.80 -5.17 -27.40
C ASP A 209 5.82 -4.97 -28.57
N TYR A 210 5.62 -3.72 -28.98
CA TYR A 210 4.90 -3.39 -30.23
C TYR A 210 5.57 -4.01 -31.46
N ILE A 211 6.84 -4.43 -31.37
CA ILE A 211 7.60 -5.08 -32.40
C ILE A 211 7.01 -6.44 -32.80
N HIS A 212 6.37 -7.17 -31.89
CA HIS A 212 5.77 -8.47 -32.20
C HIS A 212 4.47 -8.41 -33.00
N TYR A 213 3.70 -7.34 -32.88
CA TYR A 213 2.46 -7.17 -33.65
C TYR A 213 2.75 -6.85 -35.14
N GLY A 214 3.78 -6.08 -35.42
CA GLY A 214 4.19 -5.77 -36.83
C GLY A 214 4.73 -6.97 -37.58
N LYS A 215 5.49 -7.87 -36.94
CA LYS A 215 6.04 -9.07 -37.58
C LYS A 215 4.98 -10.14 -37.89
N ARG A 216 3.93 -10.30 -37.06
CA ARG A 216 2.87 -11.29 -37.35
C ARG A 216 1.93 -10.85 -38.46
N GLN A 217 1.77 -9.58 -38.75
CA GLN A 217 1.00 -9.10 -39.90
C GLN A 217 1.79 -9.17 -41.21
N ALA A 218 3.10 -9.02 -41.16
CA ALA A 218 3.94 -9.16 -42.36
C ALA A 218 4.03 -10.60 -42.88
N ILE A 219 3.95 -11.61 -42.00
CA ILE A 219 4.02 -13.04 -42.39
C ILE A 219 2.69 -13.54 -42.99
N ARG A 220 1.54 -12.86 -42.74
CA ARG A 220 0.23 -13.24 -43.33
C ARG A 220 -0.04 -12.64 -44.74
N LYS A 221 0.84 -11.82 -45.27
CA LYS A 221 0.68 -11.22 -46.59
C LYS A 221 1.50 -11.89 -47.74
N PHE A 222 2.17 -13.00 -47.43
CA PHE A 222 3.00 -13.73 -48.42
C PHE A 222 2.74 -15.25 -48.42
N HIS A 223 1.47 -15.66 -48.38
CA HIS A 223 1.08 -17.00 -48.83
C HIS A 223 -0.31 -16.94 -49.49
#